data_e513b68baca581ba175b1a618d1f2990
#
_entry.id   e513b68baca581ba175b1a618d1f2990
#
_cell.length_a   1.000
_cell.length_b   1.000
_cell.length_c   1.000
_cell.angle_alpha   90.00
_cell.angle_beta   90.00
_cell.angle_gamma   90.00
#
_symmetry.space_group_name_H-M   'P 1'
#
loop_
_entity.id
_entity.type
_entity.pdbx_description
1 polymer ?
#
loop_
_entity_poly.entity_id
_entity_poly.type
_entity_poly.pdbx_seq_one_letter_code
_entity_poly.pdbx_strand_id
1 'polypeptide(L)'
;MTRPLLSLRIDLPQGRIGPGKIALLEAIAREGSISAAGRALGMSYRRAWDLVDALNRIAGTPVVVASPGGARGGGASLTEAGRGLVADYRAIEQAADMAAEDRLAMLAARLTR
;
A
#
# COMPACT_ATOMS: atom_id res chain seq x y z
N MET A 1 12.69 -3.93 23.58
CA MET A 1 11.56 -2.98 23.54
C MET A 1 11.23 -2.62 22.11
N THR A 2 9.97 -2.69 21.77
CA THR A 2 9.54 -2.38 20.40
C THR A 2 9.56 -0.87 20.19
N ARG A 3 10.21 -0.44 19.17
CA ARG A 3 10.28 0.96 18.81
C ARG A 3 8.92 1.42 18.23
N PRO A 4 8.47 2.66 18.49
CA PRO A 4 7.26 3.17 17.87
C PRO A 4 7.36 3.17 16.37
N LEU A 5 6.25 2.91 15.69
CA LEU A 5 6.17 2.91 14.24
C LEU A 5 5.40 4.12 13.76
N LEU A 6 5.88 4.73 12.68
CA LEU A 6 5.11 5.73 11.97
C LEU A 6 4.17 5.04 11.00
N SER A 7 2.94 5.52 10.98
CA SER A 7 1.98 5.10 9.98
C SER A 7 1.56 6.36 9.23
N LEU A 8 1.93 6.46 7.96
CA LEU A 8 1.75 7.67 7.20
C LEU A 8 0.53 7.61 6.30
N ARG A 9 -0.15 8.73 6.21
CA ARG A 9 -1.23 8.94 5.27
C ARG A 9 -0.91 10.17 4.45
N ILE A 10 -1.01 10.04 3.14
CA ILE A 10 -0.78 11.16 2.23
C ILE A 10 -2.14 11.58 1.68
N ASP A 11 -2.52 12.82 1.92
CA ASP A 11 -3.78 13.37 1.44
C ASP A 11 -3.52 14.08 0.12
N LEU A 12 -4.21 13.63 -0.92
CA LEU A 12 -4.11 14.16 -2.28
C LEU A 12 -5.47 14.71 -2.70
N PRO A 13 -5.54 15.55 -3.77
CA PRO A 13 -6.82 16.11 -4.18
C PRO A 13 -7.90 15.06 -4.43
N GLN A 14 -7.57 13.92 -4.99
CA GLN A 14 -8.54 12.90 -5.35
C GLN A 14 -8.71 11.80 -4.30
N GLY A 15 -8.02 11.88 -3.17
CA GLY A 15 -8.14 10.88 -2.13
C GLY A 15 -6.87 10.74 -1.32
N ARG A 16 -6.83 9.73 -0.48
CA ARG A 16 -5.70 9.53 0.42
C ARG A 16 -5.05 8.18 0.18
N ILE A 17 -3.74 8.15 0.40
CA ILE A 17 -2.94 6.93 0.31
C ILE A 17 -2.36 6.67 1.68
N GLY A 18 -2.59 5.46 2.17
CA GLY A 18 -2.04 5.03 3.44
C GLY A 18 -1.54 3.60 3.35
N PRO A 19 -1.13 3.02 4.47
CA PRO A 19 -0.52 1.69 4.48
C PRO A 19 -1.39 0.59 3.85
N GLY A 20 -2.71 0.67 4.06
CA GLY A 20 -3.62 -0.37 3.57
C GLY A 20 -3.66 -0.46 2.05
N LYS A 21 -3.77 0.69 1.39
CA LYS A 21 -3.81 0.71 -0.08
C LYS A 21 -2.47 0.28 -0.67
N ILE A 22 -1.37 0.69 -0.06
CA ILE A 22 -0.04 0.30 -0.53
C ILE A 22 0.20 -1.19 -0.30
N ALA A 23 -0.21 -1.72 0.85
CA ALA A 23 -0.10 -3.15 1.12
C ALA A 23 -0.88 -3.97 0.09
N LEU A 24 -2.05 -3.48 -0.33
CA LEU A 24 -2.82 -4.16 -1.36
C LEU A 24 -2.08 -4.21 -2.69
N LEU A 25 -1.50 -3.10 -3.12
CA LEU A 25 -0.71 -3.10 -4.36
C LEU A 25 0.47 -4.07 -4.27
N GLU A 26 1.17 -4.06 -3.16
CA GLU A 26 2.28 -5.00 -2.94
C GLU A 26 1.80 -6.45 -2.96
N ALA A 27 0.66 -6.71 -2.36
CA ALA A 27 0.09 -8.05 -2.35
C ALA A 27 -0.31 -8.50 -3.76
N ILE A 28 -0.88 -7.60 -4.57
CA ILE A 28 -1.22 -7.93 -5.96
C ILE A 28 0.04 -8.29 -6.75
N ALA A 29 1.12 -7.55 -6.55
CA ALA A 29 2.39 -7.85 -7.22
C ALA A 29 2.93 -9.22 -6.81
N ARG A 30 2.79 -9.56 -5.53
CA ARG A 30 3.31 -10.82 -4.99
C ARG A 30 2.43 -12.02 -5.34
N GLU A 31 1.11 -11.85 -5.20
CA GLU A 31 0.15 -12.95 -5.37
C GLU A 31 -0.30 -13.16 -6.82
N GLY A 32 -0.17 -12.16 -7.65
CA GLY A 32 -0.53 -12.26 -9.06
C GLY A 32 -2.01 -12.14 -9.38
N SER A 33 -2.86 -11.83 -8.41
CA SER A 33 -4.28 -11.58 -8.64
C SER A 33 -4.86 -10.72 -7.53
N ILE A 34 -5.92 -9.96 -7.85
CA ILE A 34 -6.61 -9.14 -6.85
C ILE A 34 -7.30 -10.03 -5.83
N SER A 35 -7.87 -11.13 -6.28
CA SER A 35 -8.55 -12.09 -5.41
C SER A 35 -7.60 -12.67 -4.35
N ALA A 36 -6.45 -13.16 -4.80
CA ALA A 36 -5.46 -13.74 -3.88
C ALA A 36 -4.88 -12.69 -2.95
N ALA A 37 -4.65 -11.47 -3.46
CA ALA A 37 -4.14 -10.37 -2.63
C ALA A 37 -5.14 -10.01 -1.53
N GLY A 38 -6.43 -9.93 -1.87
CA GLY A 38 -7.46 -9.66 -0.88
C GLY A 38 -7.50 -10.73 0.21
N ARG A 39 -7.43 -11.99 -0.17
CA ARG A 39 -7.40 -13.10 0.80
C ARG A 39 -6.19 -13.01 1.72
N ALA A 40 -5.02 -12.71 1.15
CA ALA A 40 -3.79 -12.59 1.92
C ALA A 40 -3.88 -11.49 2.97
N LEU A 41 -4.65 -10.44 2.70
CA LEU A 41 -4.81 -9.31 3.60
C LEU A 41 -6.09 -9.38 4.45
N GLY A 42 -6.85 -10.46 4.33
CA GLY A 42 -8.06 -10.64 5.12
C GLY A 42 -9.21 -9.73 4.72
N MET A 43 -9.25 -9.29 3.48
CA MET A 43 -10.34 -8.44 3.00
C MET A 43 -11.15 -9.15 1.93
N SER A 44 -12.41 -8.72 1.79
CA SER A 44 -13.29 -9.28 0.77
C SER A 44 -12.80 -8.90 -0.63
N TYR A 45 -13.21 -9.68 -1.61
CA TYR A 45 -12.92 -9.39 -3.02
C TYR A 45 -13.45 -8.00 -3.41
N ARG A 46 -14.67 -7.68 -2.98
CA ARG A 46 -15.27 -6.37 -3.26
C ARG A 46 -14.45 -5.24 -2.66
N ARG A 47 -14.00 -5.42 -1.41
CA ARG A 47 -13.18 -4.40 -0.75
C ARG A 47 -11.88 -4.17 -1.51
N ALA A 48 -11.23 -5.24 -1.96
CA ALA A 48 -10.00 -5.13 -2.73
C ALA A 48 -10.22 -4.32 -4.02
N TRP A 49 -11.32 -4.62 -4.74
CA TRP A 49 -11.66 -3.88 -5.95
C TRP A 49 -11.97 -2.41 -5.69
N ASP A 50 -12.71 -2.12 -4.60
CA ASP A 50 -13.01 -0.74 -4.22
C ASP A 50 -11.72 0.05 -3.99
N LEU A 51 -10.74 -0.56 -3.36
CA LEU A 51 -9.45 0.09 -3.11
C LEU A 51 -8.65 0.29 -4.39
N VAL A 52 -8.67 -0.67 -5.30
CA VAL A 52 -8.02 -0.53 -6.61
C VAL A 52 -8.67 0.63 -7.38
N ASP A 53 -10.00 0.68 -7.40
CA ASP A 53 -10.71 1.78 -8.08
C ASP A 53 -10.34 3.13 -7.49
N ALA A 54 -10.27 3.22 -6.17
CA ALA A 54 -9.85 4.45 -5.50
C ALA A 54 -8.44 4.85 -5.91
N LEU A 55 -7.53 3.89 -5.96
CA LEU A 55 -6.15 4.16 -6.38
C LEU A 55 -6.06 4.61 -7.83
N ASN A 56 -6.86 4.02 -8.70
CA ASN A 56 -6.91 4.45 -10.10
C ASN A 56 -7.35 5.92 -10.22
N ARG A 57 -8.35 6.32 -9.42
CA ARG A 57 -8.80 7.70 -9.40
C ARG A 57 -7.72 8.64 -8.87
N ILE A 58 -7.04 8.24 -7.81
CA ILE A 58 -5.97 9.05 -7.20
C ILE A 58 -4.82 9.23 -8.18
N ALA A 59 -4.43 8.16 -8.86
CA ALA A 59 -3.31 8.18 -9.81
C ALA A 59 -3.68 8.83 -11.15
N GLY A 60 -4.97 8.90 -11.46
CA GLY A 60 -5.42 9.40 -12.77
C GLY A 60 -5.12 8.45 -13.92
N THR A 61 -4.74 7.22 -13.62
CA THR A 61 -4.40 6.19 -14.61
C THR A 61 -4.49 4.83 -13.91
N PRO A 62 -4.70 3.74 -14.65
CA PRO A 62 -4.74 2.42 -14.02
C PRO A 62 -3.44 2.09 -13.29
N VAL A 63 -3.56 1.60 -12.06
CA VAL A 63 -2.41 1.14 -11.26
C VAL A 63 -2.26 -0.37 -11.32
N VAL A 64 -3.32 -1.07 -11.74
CA VAL A 64 -3.36 -2.52 -11.89
C VAL A 64 -3.92 -2.83 -13.28
N VAL A 65 -3.38 -3.85 -13.91
CA VAL A 65 -3.83 -4.31 -15.22
C VAL A 65 -4.05 -5.82 -15.16
N ALA A 66 -5.10 -6.29 -15.86
CA ALA A 66 -5.33 -7.71 -15.98
C ALA A 66 -4.16 -8.33 -16.74
N SER A 67 -3.67 -9.45 -16.24
CA SER A 67 -2.62 -10.18 -16.93
C SER A 67 -3.19 -11.51 -17.45
N PRO A 68 -2.59 -12.08 -18.51
CA PRO A 68 -3.03 -13.38 -18.99
C PRO A 68 -3.00 -14.36 -17.84
N GLY A 69 -4.15 -14.94 -17.52
CA GLY A 69 -4.24 -15.89 -16.46
C GLY A 69 -3.55 -17.19 -16.83
N GLY A 70 -3.05 -17.89 -15.84
CA GLY A 70 -2.63 -19.25 -16.05
C GLY A 70 -3.85 -20.16 -16.18
N ALA A 71 -3.72 -21.42 -15.83
CA ALA A 71 -4.78 -22.41 -15.97
C ALA A 71 -6.09 -22.01 -15.30
N ARG A 72 -6.07 -21.08 -14.37
CA ARG A 72 -7.27 -20.62 -13.67
C ARG A 72 -7.85 -19.32 -14.19
N GLY A 73 -7.25 -18.72 -15.21
CA GLY A 73 -7.66 -17.41 -15.71
C GLY A 73 -7.47 -16.32 -14.65
N GLY A 74 -7.70 -15.08 -15.01
CA GLY A 74 -7.84 -14.00 -14.03
C GLY A 74 -6.60 -13.65 -13.24
N GLY A 75 -5.52 -13.22 -13.89
CA GLY A 75 -4.36 -12.65 -13.21
C GLY A 75 -4.40 -11.13 -13.19
N ALA A 76 -3.53 -10.54 -12.39
CA ALA A 76 -3.35 -9.10 -12.33
C ALA A 76 -1.90 -8.77 -11.96
N SER A 77 -1.44 -7.64 -12.46
CA SER A 77 -0.10 -7.13 -12.15
C SER A 77 -0.17 -5.62 -12.02
N LEU A 78 0.87 -5.03 -11.44
CA LEU A 78 0.94 -3.57 -11.34
C LEU A 78 1.38 -2.98 -12.67
N THR A 79 0.81 -1.83 -13.00
CA THR A 79 1.32 -1.01 -14.09
C THR A 79 2.58 -0.29 -13.63
N GLU A 80 3.25 0.40 -14.55
CA GLU A 80 4.36 1.28 -14.18
C GLU A 80 3.91 2.31 -13.14
N ALA A 81 2.72 2.90 -13.34
CA ALA A 81 2.17 3.86 -12.38
C ALA A 81 1.95 3.23 -11.00
N GLY A 82 1.45 2.01 -10.96
CA GLY A 82 1.26 1.29 -9.70
C GLY A 82 2.57 1.01 -8.98
N ARG A 83 3.57 0.56 -9.72
CA ARG A 83 4.90 0.31 -9.15
C ARG A 83 5.53 1.60 -8.62
N GLY A 84 5.39 2.69 -9.38
CA GLY A 84 5.91 4.00 -8.97
C GLY A 84 5.25 4.49 -7.69
N LEU A 85 3.95 4.29 -7.58
CA LEU A 85 3.21 4.70 -6.39
C LEU A 85 3.71 3.97 -5.14
N VAL A 86 3.92 2.67 -5.24
CA VAL A 86 4.47 1.88 -4.12
C VAL A 86 5.88 2.36 -3.78
N ALA A 87 6.72 2.53 -4.78
CA ALA A 87 8.11 2.95 -4.57
C ALA A 87 8.17 4.33 -3.90
N ASP A 88 7.37 5.27 -4.38
CA ASP A 88 7.36 6.62 -3.82
C ASP A 88 6.84 6.62 -2.38
N TYR A 89 5.75 5.89 -2.13
CA TYR A 89 5.21 5.82 -0.77
C TYR A 89 6.23 5.23 0.21
N ARG A 90 6.87 4.12 -0.16
CA ARG A 90 7.85 3.47 0.70
C ARG A 90 9.09 4.35 0.91
N ALA A 91 9.51 5.11 -0.10
CA ALA A 91 10.63 6.04 0.03
C ALA A 91 10.29 7.19 0.98
N ILE A 92 9.07 7.73 0.87
CA ILE A 92 8.61 8.80 1.78
C ILE A 92 8.53 8.27 3.22
N GLU A 93 7.96 7.08 3.38
CA GLU A 93 7.84 6.45 4.70
C GLU A 93 9.22 6.26 5.33
N GLN A 94 10.18 5.76 4.56
CA GLN A 94 11.53 5.54 5.06
C GLN A 94 12.21 6.86 5.44
N ALA A 95 12.08 7.88 4.59
CA ALA A 95 12.66 9.19 4.87
C ALA A 95 12.08 9.81 6.14
N ALA A 96 10.76 9.70 6.32
CA ALA A 96 10.09 10.21 7.51
C ALA A 96 10.53 9.44 8.76
N ASP A 97 10.64 8.13 8.66
CA ASP A 97 11.05 7.29 9.77
C ASP A 97 12.48 7.64 10.23
N MET A 98 13.39 7.82 9.28
CA MET A 98 14.76 8.22 9.59
C MET A 98 14.81 9.61 10.23
N ALA A 99 14.04 10.56 9.70
CA ALA A 99 14.02 11.92 10.22
C ALA A 99 13.44 11.98 11.64
N ALA A 100 12.51 11.08 11.96
CA ALA A 100 11.82 11.08 13.24
C ALA A 100 12.45 10.16 14.28
N GLU A 101 13.51 9.43 13.93
CA GLU A 101 14.05 8.34 14.75
C GLU A 101 14.33 8.77 16.20
N ASP A 102 15.10 9.83 16.36
CA ASP A 102 15.47 10.30 17.70
C ASP A 102 14.27 10.78 18.49
N ARG A 103 13.38 11.51 17.83
CA ARG A 103 12.19 12.04 18.49
C ARG A 103 11.21 10.93 18.88
N LEU A 104 11.09 9.89 18.06
CA LEU A 104 10.27 8.73 18.41
C LEU A 104 10.82 8.00 19.63
N ALA A 105 12.14 7.87 19.73
CA ALA A 105 12.76 7.25 20.88
C ALA A 105 12.49 8.06 22.16
N MET A 106 12.57 9.37 22.06
CA MET A 106 12.25 10.25 23.19
C MET A 106 10.79 10.14 23.61
N LEU A 107 9.90 10.09 22.63
CA LEU A 107 8.47 9.93 22.91
C LEU A 107 8.20 8.60 23.61
N ALA A 108 8.78 7.52 23.12
CA ALA A 108 8.61 6.20 23.72
C ALA A 108 9.08 6.21 25.19
N ALA A 109 10.21 6.85 25.44
CA ALA A 109 10.74 6.94 26.80
C ALA A 109 9.80 7.69 27.74
N ARG A 110 9.10 8.72 27.25
CA ARG A 110 8.12 9.44 28.05
C ARG A 110 6.90 8.62 28.39
N LEU A 111 6.51 7.74 27.48
CA LEU A 111 5.24 7.00 27.58
C LEU A 111 5.36 5.68 28.32
N THR A 112 6.57 5.17 28.53
CA THR A 112 6.78 3.86 29.13
C THR A 112 7.21 3.91 30.59
N ARG A 113 7.00 4.99 31.26
CA ARG A 113 7.31 5.09 32.68
C ARG A 113 6.39 4.23 33.52
#